data_8e372f38238e9a9d05e1323a62a99695
#
_entry.id   8e372f38238e9a9d05e1323a62a99695
#
_cell.length_a   1.000
_cell.length_b   1.000
_cell.length_c   1.000
_cell.angle_alpha   90.00
_cell.angle_beta   90.00
_cell.angle_gamma   90.00
#
_symmetry.space_group_name_H-M   'P 1'
#
loop_
_entity.id
_entity.type
_entity.pdbx_description
1 polymer ?
#
loop_
_entity_poly.entity_id
_entity_poly.type
_entity_poly.pdbx_seq_one_letter_code
_entity_poly.pdbx_strand_id
1 'polypeptide(L)'
;MRYQFLGAFLVLLSIDLGIKYCVNSQEYSSFTLIPFFLDFLLVKNTGVAFSFLSSSNIFIQVLLILIIMAALAFLIYSFLNTTDRLQKIALMLIISGGFGNFIERLVSGSVTDYLYLHLGSTSLFIFNFADLLITIGACIIIFVWLSGNEQKD
;
A
#
# COMPACT_ATOMS: atom_id res chain seq x y z
N MET A 1 -3.01 5.68 -24.27
CA MET A 1 -2.68 6.14 -22.90
C MET A 1 -3.53 5.52 -21.80
N ARG A 2 -4.87 5.54 -21.86
CA ARG A 2 -5.74 4.93 -20.81
C ARG A 2 -5.46 3.43 -20.60
N TYR A 3 -5.31 2.65 -21.67
CA TYR A 3 -5.05 1.20 -21.58
C TYR A 3 -3.71 0.85 -20.95
N GLN A 4 -2.68 1.68 -21.11
CA GLN A 4 -1.36 1.46 -20.50
C GLN A 4 -1.41 1.56 -18.97
N PHE A 5 -2.12 2.56 -18.44
CA PHE A 5 -2.31 2.71 -16.99
C PHE A 5 -3.17 1.57 -16.42
N LEU A 6 -4.22 1.16 -17.13
CA LEU A 6 -5.04 0.02 -16.71
C LEU A 6 -4.22 -1.27 -16.71
N GLY A 7 -3.42 -1.52 -17.74
CA GLY A 7 -2.53 -2.68 -17.78
C GLY A 7 -1.52 -2.69 -16.64
N ALA A 8 -0.85 -1.55 -16.38
CA ALA A 8 0.09 -1.41 -15.26
C ALA A 8 -0.60 -1.62 -13.89
N PHE A 9 -1.78 -1.04 -13.69
CA PHE A 9 -2.59 -1.24 -12.49
C PHE A 9 -2.89 -2.73 -12.26
N LEU A 10 -3.39 -3.43 -13.28
CA LEU A 10 -3.74 -4.86 -13.16
C LEU A 10 -2.50 -5.72 -12.88
N VAL A 11 -1.36 -5.42 -13.49
CA VAL A 11 -0.09 -6.13 -13.24
C VAL A 11 0.37 -5.92 -11.81
N LEU A 12 0.42 -4.68 -11.32
CA LEU A 12 0.86 -4.37 -9.95
C LEU A 12 -0.06 -4.98 -8.89
N LEU A 13 -1.37 -4.90 -9.11
CA LEU A 13 -2.36 -5.51 -8.24
C LEU A 13 -2.22 -7.04 -8.22
N SER A 14 -2.01 -7.67 -9.38
CA SER A 14 -1.82 -9.12 -9.47
C SER A 14 -0.53 -9.57 -8.78
N ILE A 15 0.54 -8.78 -8.88
CA ILE A 15 1.80 -9.04 -8.17
C ILE A 15 1.57 -9.00 -6.67
N ASP A 16 0.92 -7.94 -6.16
CA ASP A 16 0.66 -7.78 -4.72
C ASP A 16 -0.16 -8.96 -4.17
N LEU A 17 -1.30 -9.25 -4.80
CA LEU A 17 -2.18 -10.35 -4.37
C LEU A 17 -1.49 -11.72 -4.52
N GLY A 18 -0.70 -11.91 -5.57
CA GLY A 18 0.09 -13.12 -5.78
C GLY A 18 1.15 -13.33 -4.70
N ILE A 19 1.92 -12.27 -4.35
CA ILE A 19 2.89 -12.33 -3.26
C ILE A 19 2.19 -12.67 -1.94
N LYS A 20 1.10 -11.97 -1.62
CA LYS A 20 0.32 -12.21 -0.39
C LYS A 20 -0.22 -13.64 -0.33
N TYR A 21 -0.72 -14.17 -1.44
CA TYR A 21 -1.15 -15.57 -1.53
C TYR A 21 0.01 -16.53 -1.24
N CYS A 22 1.17 -16.36 -1.90
CA CYS A 22 2.35 -17.18 -1.68
C CYS A 22 2.87 -17.09 -0.25
N VAL A 23 2.92 -15.88 0.32
CA VAL A 23 3.38 -15.64 1.69
C VAL A 23 2.47 -16.29 2.72
N ASN A 24 1.15 -16.21 2.52
CA ASN A 24 0.16 -16.83 3.41
C ASN A 24 0.17 -18.37 3.37
N SER A 25 0.74 -18.98 2.32
CA SER A 25 0.87 -20.43 2.21
C SER A 25 2.18 -20.98 2.81
N GLN A 26 3.06 -20.11 3.32
CA GLN A 26 4.32 -20.55 3.92
C GLN A 26 4.12 -21.12 5.33
N GLU A 27 4.87 -22.19 5.65
CA GLU A 27 4.93 -22.75 7.00
C GLU A 27 5.82 -21.94 7.96
N TYR A 28 6.73 -21.12 7.42
CA TYR A 28 7.67 -20.32 8.19
C TYR A 28 7.07 -18.97 8.54
N SER A 29 7.12 -18.61 9.82
CA SER A 29 6.61 -17.32 10.32
C SER A 29 7.66 -16.20 10.29
N SER A 30 8.97 -16.53 10.31
CA SER A 30 10.05 -15.54 10.28
C SER A 30 11.38 -16.11 9.82
N PHE A 31 12.19 -15.33 9.12
CA PHE A 31 13.60 -15.58 8.81
C PHE A 31 14.29 -14.29 8.33
N THR A 32 15.61 -14.24 8.46
CA THR A 32 16.40 -13.07 8.06
C THR A 32 16.63 -13.03 6.56
N LEU A 33 16.27 -11.90 5.93
CA LEU A 33 16.54 -11.60 4.51
C LEU A 33 17.87 -10.86 4.36
N ILE A 34 18.06 -9.77 5.10
CA ILE A 34 19.27 -8.96 5.12
C ILE A 34 19.65 -8.74 6.58
N PRO A 35 20.77 -9.30 7.05
CA PRO A 35 21.20 -9.13 8.44
C PRO A 35 21.21 -7.67 8.88
N PHE A 36 20.78 -7.39 10.09
CA PHE A 36 20.68 -6.07 10.73
C PHE A 36 19.67 -5.08 10.12
N PHE A 37 19.01 -5.45 9.01
CA PHE A 37 18.20 -4.48 8.27
C PHE A 37 16.79 -4.96 7.91
N LEU A 38 16.65 -6.20 7.40
CA LEU A 38 15.36 -6.68 6.85
C LEU A 38 15.13 -8.15 7.16
N ASP A 39 14.01 -8.45 7.79
CA ASP A 39 13.56 -9.81 8.03
C ASP A 39 12.22 -10.08 7.31
N PHE A 40 11.98 -11.32 6.98
CA PHE A 40 10.64 -11.81 6.73
C PHE A 40 9.96 -12.06 8.09
N LEU A 41 8.81 -11.44 8.32
CA LEU A 41 8.01 -11.62 9.53
C LEU A 41 6.53 -11.51 9.18
N LEU A 42 5.82 -12.65 9.18
CA LEU A 42 4.42 -12.70 8.80
C LEU A 42 3.52 -12.15 9.92
N VAL A 43 2.82 -11.06 9.63
CA VAL A 43 1.91 -10.38 10.56
C VAL A 43 0.57 -10.11 9.88
N LYS A 44 -0.54 -10.37 10.60
CA LYS A 44 -1.89 -10.00 10.17
C LYS A 44 -2.29 -8.66 10.80
N ASN A 45 -2.35 -7.63 9.97
CA ASN A 45 -2.66 -6.26 10.38
C ASN A 45 -4.17 -5.98 10.25
N THR A 46 -4.86 -5.86 11.37
CA THR A 46 -6.31 -5.54 11.40
C THR A 46 -6.61 -4.04 11.39
N GLY A 47 -5.57 -3.18 11.50
CA GLY A 47 -5.68 -1.71 11.45
C GLY A 47 -5.17 -1.11 10.15
N VAL A 48 -4.83 0.17 10.17
CA VAL A 48 -4.04 0.86 9.15
C VAL A 48 -2.56 0.88 9.55
N ALA A 49 -1.76 1.73 8.90
CA ALA A 49 -0.34 1.88 9.17
C ALA A 49 -0.06 1.87 10.69
N PHE A 50 0.96 1.12 11.12
CA PHE A 50 1.33 0.94 12.54
C PHE A 50 0.20 0.37 13.42
N SER A 51 -0.70 -0.46 12.85
CA SER A 51 -1.87 -1.01 13.54
C SER A 51 -2.80 0.06 14.15
N PHE A 52 -2.75 1.28 13.64
CA PHE A 52 -3.69 2.34 14.03
C PHE A 52 -5.12 1.90 13.70
N LEU A 53 -6.07 2.12 14.62
CA LEU A 53 -7.44 1.59 14.56
C LEU A 53 -7.51 0.05 14.52
N SER A 54 -6.46 -0.68 14.96
CA SER A 54 -6.53 -2.12 15.11
C SER A 54 -7.58 -2.48 16.15
N SER A 55 -8.60 -3.23 15.75
CA SER A 55 -9.68 -3.65 16.63
C SER A 55 -10.37 -4.89 16.09
N SER A 56 -10.78 -5.77 17.00
CA SER A 56 -11.67 -6.88 16.71
C SER A 56 -13.15 -6.45 16.63
N ASN A 57 -13.46 -5.18 16.93
CA ASN A 57 -14.82 -4.66 16.85
C ASN A 57 -15.25 -4.49 15.39
N ILE A 58 -16.30 -5.19 14.99
CA ILE A 58 -16.83 -5.19 13.64
C ILE A 58 -17.21 -3.77 13.16
N PHE A 59 -17.70 -2.91 14.05
CA PHE A 59 -18.07 -1.55 13.70
C PHE A 59 -16.85 -0.73 13.27
N ILE A 60 -15.71 -0.88 13.98
CA ILE A 60 -14.45 -0.20 13.64
C ILE A 60 -13.90 -0.73 12.31
N GLN A 61 -13.98 -2.04 12.07
CA GLN A 61 -13.54 -2.62 10.80
C GLN A 61 -14.39 -2.14 9.62
N VAL A 62 -15.72 -2.08 9.79
CA VAL A 62 -16.61 -1.54 8.75
C VAL A 62 -16.33 -0.06 8.48
N LEU A 63 -16.16 0.74 9.52
CA LEU A 63 -15.79 2.16 9.38
C LEU A 63 -14.46 2.32 8.62
N LEU A 64 -13.47 1.51 8.95
CA LEU A 64 -12.17 1.52 8.27
C LEU A 64 -12.32 1.18 6.77
N ILE A 65 -13.09 0.17 6.42
CA ILE A 65 -13.40 -0.20 5.03
C ILE A 65 -14.06 0.95 4.29
N LEU A 66 -15.02 1.63 4.90
CA LEU A 66 -15.71 2.78 4.31
C LEU A 66 -14.75 3.96 4.07
N ILE A 67 -13.85 4.23 5.01
CA ILE A 67 -12.83 5.28 4.86
C ILE A 67 -11.88 4.96 3.71
N ILE A 68 -11.38 3.72 3.63
CA ILE A 68 -10.49 3.28 2.54
C ILE A 68 -11.20 3.38 1.20
N MET A 69 -12.46 2.95 1.12
CA MET A 69 -13.27 3.03 -0.10
C MET A 69 -13.47 4.48 -0.55
N ALA A 70 -13.77 5.40 0.37
CA ALA A 70 -13.89 6.83 0.07
C ALA A 70 -12.56 7.43 -0.42
N ALA A 71 -11.44 7.06 0.22
CA ALA A 71 -10.10 7.49 -0.21
C ALA A 71 -9.76 6.98 -1.62
N LEU A 72 -10.03 5.70 -1.92
CA LEU A 72 -9.82 5.12 -3.26
C LEU A 72 -10.69 5.82 -4.31
N ALA A 73 -11.95 6.10 -4.00
CA ALA A 73 -12.84 6.84 -4.90
C ALA A 73 -12.30 8.24 -5.19
N PHE A 74 -11.81 8.96 -4.19
CA PHE A 74 -11.17 10.27 -4.35
C PHE A 74 -9.89 10.19 -5.20
N LEU A 75 -9.04 9.18 -4.99
CA LEU A 75 -7.82 8.98 -5.76
C LEU A 75 -8.13 8.66 -7.23
N ILE A 76 -9.14 7.83 -7.49
CA ILE A 76 -9.61 7.54 -8.86
C ILE A 76 -10.15 8.82 -9.52
N TYR A 77 -10.97 9.59 -8.81
CA TYR A 77 -11.45 10.89 -9.30
C TYR A 77 -10.28 11.81 -9.67
N SER A 78 -9.27 11.92 -8.80
CA SER A 78 -8.07 12.73 -9.04
C SER A 78 -7.28 12.23 -10.25
N PHE A 79 -7.12 10.90 -10.41
CA PHE A 79 -6.46 10.28 -11.55
C PHE A 79 -7.16 10.60 -12.88
N LEU A 80 -8.49 10.59 -12.88
CA LEU A 80 -9.28 10.87 -14.10
C LEU A 80 -9.20 12.34 -14.52
N ASN A 81 -9.05 13.26 -13.55
CA ASN A 81 -9.07 14.71 -13.79
C ASN A 81 -7.69 15.33 -13.97
N THR A 82 -6.61 14.71 -13.51
CA THR A 82 -5.26 15.25 -13.77
C THR A 82 -4.84 15.04 -15.21
N THR A 83 -4.07 15.99 -15.77
CA THR A 83 -3.44 15.89 -17.09
C THR A 83 -1.94 15.60 -16.98
N ASP A 84 -1.35 15.85 -15.83
CA ASP A 84 0.08 15.64 -15.59
C ASP A 84 0.41 14.13 -15.56
N ARG A 85 1.42 13.76 -16.37
CA ARG A 85 1.81 12.34 -16.55
C ARG A 85 2.44 11.76 -15.28
N LEU A 86 3.29 12.53 -14.60
CA LEU A 86 3.99 12.07 -13.40
C LEU A 86 3.01 11.89 -12.25
N GLN A 87 2.06 12.83 -12.11
CA GLN A 87 0.97 12.73 -11.15
C GLN A 87 0.06 11.51 -11.45
N LYS A 88 -0.22 11.21 -12.72
CA LYS A 88 -0.95 9.99 -13.09
C LYS A 88 -0.21 8.72 -12.70
N ILE A 89 1.10 8.65 -12.90
CA ILE A 89 1.92 7.50 -12.48
C ILE A 89 1.83 7.35 -10.97
N ALA A 90 2.02 8.42 -10.23
CA ALA A 90 1.95 8.44 -8.78
C ALA A 90 0.58 7.95 -8.26
N LEU A 91 -0.51 8.52 -8.78
CA LEU A 91 -1.87 8.11 -8.41
C LEU A 91 -2.15 6.65 -8.77
N MET A 92 -1.69 6.17 -9.92
CA MET A 92 -1.83 4.77 -10.32
C MET A 92 -1.11 3.83 -9.35
N LEU A 93 0.11 4.17 -8.87
CA LEU A 93 0.82 3.40 -7.86
C LEU A 93 0.05 3.35 -6.54
N ILE A 94 -0.43 4.51 -6.05
CA ILE A 94 -1.21 4.58 -4.80
C ILE A 94 -2.51 3.77 -4.93
N ILE A 95 -3.21 3.91 -6.04
CA ILE A 95 -4.46 3.17 -6.30
C ILE A 95 -4.19 1.67 -6.34
N SER A 96 -3.10 1.23 -7.01
CA SER A 96 -2.76 -0.20 -7.10
C SER A 96 -2.49 -0.81 -5.73
N GLY A 97 -1.63 -0.17 -4.93
CA GLY A 97 -1.36 -0.62 -3.56
C GLY A 97 -2.60 -0.54 -2.66
N GLY A 98 -3.35 0.57 -2.74
CA GLY A 98 -4.58 0.75 -1.98
C GLY A 98 -5.62 -0.35 -2.27
N PHE A 99 -5.81 -0.72 -3.54
CA PHE A 99 -6.69 -1.85 -3.92
C PHE A 99 -6.17 -3.19 -3.42
N GLY A 100 -4.86 -3.46 -3.46
CA GLY A 100 -4.28 -4.69 -2.95
C GLY A 100 -4.58 -4.89 -1.45
N ASN A 101 -4.36 -3.86 -0.64
CA ASN A 101 -4.69 -3.88 0.78
C ASN A 101 -6.21 -3.89 1.04
N PHE A 102 -6.99 -3.19 0.23
CA PHE A 102 -8.45 -3.14 0.34
C PHE A 102 -9.09 -4.51 0.07
N ILE A 103 -8.73 -5.17 -1.03
CA ILE A 103 -9.29 -6.48 -1.41
C ILE A 103 -8.97 -7.52 -0.33
N GLU A 104 -7.73 -7.58 0.14
CA GLU A 104 -7.36 -8.54 1.18
C GLU A 104 -8.16 -8.29 2.47
N ARG A 105 -8.31 -7.03 2.88
CA ARG A 105 -9.09 -6.67 4.07
C ARG A 105 -10.57 -7.03 3.94
N LEU A 106 -11.16 -6.87 2.75
CA LEU A 106 -12.54 -7.30 2.51
C LEU A 106 -12.72 -8.82 2.64
N VAL A 107 -11.73 -9.60 2.20
CA VAL A 107 -11.82 -11.06 2.17
C VAL A 107 -11.46 -11.69 3.52
N SER A 108 -10.39 -11.19 4.16
CA SER A 108 -9.81 -11.81 5.36
C SER A 108 -9.93 -10.98 6.63
N GLY A 109 -10.48 -9.76 6.57
CA GLY A 109 -10.59 -8.85 7.71
C GLY A 109 -9.26 -8.22 8.16
N SER A 110 -8.17 -8.54 7.49
CA SER A 110 -6.82 -8.06 7.82
C SER A 110 -5.97 -7.91 6.56
N VAL A 111 -4.84 -7.23 6.68
CA VAL A 111 -3.80 -7.15 5.64
C VAL A 111 -2.59 -7.95 6.08
N THR A 112 -1.99 -8.67 5.15
CA THR A 112 -0.76 -9.43 5.36
C THR A 112 0.44 -8.52 5.15
N ASP A 113 1.16 -8.22 6.24
CA ASP A 113 2.47 -7.56 6.24
C ASP A 113 3.55 -8.64 6.44
N TYR A 114 4.67 -8.55 5.70
CA TYR A 114 5.68 -9.61 5.68
C TYR A 114 7.12 -9.13 5.57
N LEU A 115 7.37 -7.84 5.43
CA LEU A 115 8.70 -7.22 5.40
C LEU A 115 8.90 -6.42 6.68
N TYR A 116 9.77 -6.89 7.56
CA TYR A 116 10.12 -6.23 8.81
C TYR A 116 11.42 -5.47 8.67
N LEU A 117 11.33 -4.14 8.66
CA LEU A 117 12.49 -3.25 8.64
C LEU A 117 12.92 -2.94 10.06
N HIS A 118 14.22 -3.08 10.33
CA HIS A 118 14.83 -2.77 11.62
C HIS A 118 16.28 -2.30 11.43
N LEU A 119 16.85 -1.65 12.44
CA LEU A 119 18.26 -1.32 12.52
C LEU A 119 18.84 -1.98 13.78
N GLY A 120 19.48 -3.13 13.58
CA GLY A 120 19.94 -3.97 14.68
C GLY A 120 18.78 -4.38 15.58
N SER A 121 18.76 -3.92 16.83
CA SER A 121 17.67 -4.18 17.79
C SER A 121 16.51 -3.18 17.72
N THR A 122 16.63 -2.11 16.93
CA THR A 122 15.59 -1.08 16.83
C THR A 122 14.57 -1.45 15.76
N SER A 123 13.35 -1.77 16.19
CA SER A 123 12.21 -1.98 15.27
C SER A 123 11.78 -0.67 14.65
N LEU A 124 11.58 -0.66 13.33
CA LEU A 124 11.06 0.47 12.59
C LEU A 124 9.59 0.22 12.20
N PHE A 125 9.34 -0.61 11.20
CA PHE A 125 7.98 -0.94 10.75
C PHE A 125 7.94 -2.28 10.00
N ILE A 126 6.72 -2.84 9.93
CA ILE A 126 6.41 -4.02 9.11
C ILE A 126 5.48 -3.54 8.00
N PHE A 127 5.74 -4.00 6.78
CA PHE A 127 5.02 -3.56 5.60
C PHE A 127 4.94 -4.65 4.53
N ASN A 128 4.22 -4.36 3.45
CA ASN A 128 4.06 -5.23 2.29
C ASN A 128 4.35 -4.50 0.97
N PHE A 129 4.22 -5.19 -0.15
CA PHE A 129 4.47 -4.61 -1.48
C PHE A 129 3.48 -3.48 -1.82
N ALA A 130 2.21 -3.61 -1.42
CA ALA A 130 1.22 -2.55 -1.63
C ALA A 130 1.60 -1.26 -0.89
N ASP A 131 2.12 -1.35 0.34
CA ASP A 131 2.57 -0.19 1.12
C ASP A 131 3.77 0.50 0.46
N LEU A 132 4.67 -0.29 -0.17
CA LEU A 132 5.77 0.26 -0.96
C LEU A 132 5.25 1.06 -2.17
N LEU A 133 4.26 0.54 -2.90
CA LEU A 133 3.64 1.26 -4.01
C LEU A 133 2.98 2.57 -3.54
N ILE A 134 2.23 2.54 -2.44
CA ILE A 134 1.60 3.72 -1.84
C ILE A 134 2.66 4.75 -1.46
N THR A 135 3.73 4.32 -0.80
CA THR A 135 4.81 5.20 -0.36
C THR A 135 5.53 5.87 -1.54
N ILE A 136 5.91 5.09 -2.56
CA ILE A 136 6.55 5.64 -3.78
C ILE A 136 5.62 6.65 -4.46
N GLY A 137 4.36 6.30 -4.64
CA GLY A 137 3.37 7.19 -5.25
C GLY A 137 3.17 8.48 -4.44
N ALA A 138 3.10 8.40 -3.12
CA ALA A 138 2.99 9.56 -2.24
C ALA A 138 4.22 10.47 -2.33
N CYS A 139 5.43 9.89 -2.34
CA CYS A 139 6.67 10.66 -2.53
C CYS A 139 6.67 11.41 -3.87
N ILE A 140 6.21 10.76 -4.96
CA ILE A 140 6.11 11.42 -6.27
C ILE A 140 5.09 12.57 -6.24
N ILE A 141 3.92 12.41 -5.59
CA ILE A 141 2.92 13.50 -5.44
C ILE A 141 3.53 14.69 -4.70
N ILE A 142 4.21 14.43 -3.59
CA ILE A 142 4.88 15.48 -2.81
C ILE A 142 5.93 16.19 -3.66
N PHE A 143 6.76 15.45 -4.40
CA PHE A 143 7.77 16.02 -5.30
C PHE A 143 7.14 16.91 -6.37
N VAL A 144 6.08 16.46 -7.04
CA VAL A 144 5.37 17.25 -8.05
C VAL A 144 4.79 18.53 -7.45
N TRP A 145 4.21 18.45 -6.26
CA TRP A 145 3.66 19.60 -5.57
C TRP A 145 4.72 20.64 -5.20
N LEU A 146 5.85 20.21 -4.66
CA LEU A 146 6.97 21.11 -4.31
C LEU A 146 7.57 21.77 -5.56
N SER A 147 7.82 21.00 -6.63
CA SER A 147 8.39 21.52 -7.89
C SER A 147 7.43 22.49 -8.62
N GLY A 148 6.12 22.31 -8.50
CA GLY A 148 5.13 23.19 -9.11
C GLY A 148 4.99 24.55 -8.41
N ASN A 149 5.40 24.69 -7.16
CA ASN A 149 5.39 25.95 -6.43
C ASN A 149 6.59 26.84 -6.76
N GLU A 150 7.75 26.27 -7.13
CA GLU A 150 8.93 27.05 -7.51
C GLU A 150 8.81 27.80 -8.84
N GLN A 151 7.84 27.46 -9.68
CA GLN A 151 7.61 28.12 -10.98
C GLN A 151 6.62 29.31 -10.92
N LYS A 152 6.10 29.63 -9.74
CA LYS A 152 5.10 30.70 -9.56
C LYS A 152 5.66 31.97 -8.89
N ASP A 153 6.92 31.97 -8.50
CA ASP A 153 7.67 33.12 -8.00
C ASP A 153 8.63 33.64 -9.07
#